data_3262c1cfbd90c9b5b170b9bec595ff79
#
_entry.id   3262c1cfbd90c9b5b170b9bec595ff79
#
_cell.length_a   1.000
_cell.length_b   1.000
_cell.length_c   1.000
_cell.angle_alpha   90.00
_cell.angle_beta   90.00
_cell.angle_gamma   90.00
#
_symmetry.space_group_name_H-M   'P 1'
#
loop_
_entity.id
_entity.type
_entity.pdbx_description
1 polymer ?
#
loop_
_entity_poly.entity_id
_entity_poly.type
_entity_poly.pdbx_seq_one_letter_code
_entity_poly.pdbx_strand_id
1 'polypeptide(L)'
;MESVYDLYQRGSELLDHGDHQAAIVPLTKARDLEPEKASIREALGRALFHAQRYEGAAAEFQAVAQNTPTNDYALFCLGRSMQLLGRHREACKPLALACSLRPEREDYRKYRDRARRDATRS
;
A
#
# COMPACT_ATOMS: atom_id res chain seq x y z
N MET A 1 -23.68 -13.42 11.29
CA MET A 1 -22.68 -13.33 10.20
C MET A 1 -22.23 -11.89 10.06
N GLU A 2 -20.92 -11.65 10.03
CA GLU A 2 -20.41 -10.29 9.93
C GLU A 2 -20.56 -9.77 8.49
N SER A 3 -21.05 -8.54 8.36
CA SER A 3 -21.13 -7.87 7.07
C SER A 3 -19.74 -7.33 6.67
N VAL A 4 -19.61 -6.97 5.40
CA VAL A 4 -18.38 -6.30 4.91
C VAL A 4 -18.12 -5.04 5.71
N TYR A 5 -19.16 -4.27 6.00
CA TYR A 5 -19.05 -3.05 6.80
C TYR A 5 -18.48 -3.34 8.19
N ASP A 6 -19.01 -4.36 8.87
CA ASP A 6 -18.55 -4.73 10.21
C ASP A 6 -17.09 -5.17 10.19
N LEU A 7 -16.71 -5.97 9.20
CA LEU A 7 -15.33 -6.44 9.03
C LEU A 7 -14.37 -5.26 8.78
N TYR A 8 -14.75 -4.36 7.89
CA TYR A 8 -13.94 -3.19 7.57
C TYR A 8 -13.80 -2.28 8.78
N GLN A 9 -14.89 -2.05 9.52
CA GLN A 9 -14.85 -1.19 10.69
C GLN A 9 -13.96 -1.79 11.79
N ARG A 10 -14.08 -3.09 12.03
CA ARG A 10 -13.25 -3.77 13.03
C ARG A 10 -11.77 -3.69 12.63
N GLY A 11 -11.47 -3.93 11.35
CA GLY A 11 -10.09 -3.84 10.85
C GLY A 11 -9.54 -2.43 10.98
N SER A 12 -10.35 -1.42 10.66
CA SER A 12 -9.93 -0.02 10.76
C SER A 12 -9.66 0.39 12.21
N GLU A 13 -10.48 -0.06 13.13
CA GLU A 13 -10.27 0.20 14.56
C GLU A 13 -8.96 -0.43 15.04
N LEU A 14 -8.68 -1.66 14.61
CA LEU A 14 -7.44 -2.33 14.97
C LEU A 14 -6.23 -1.58 14.41
N LEU A 15 -6.32 -1.06 13.18
CA LEU A 15 -5.28 -0.23 12.59
C LEU A 15 -5.05 1.03 13.43
N ASP A 16 -6.13 1.70 13.82
CA ASP A 16 -6.03 2.94 14.60
C ASP A 16 -5.39 2.72 15.95
N HIS A 17 -5.54 1.52 16.52
CA HIS A 17 -4.92 1.15 17.78
C HIS A 17 -3.51 0.58 17.63
N GLY A 18 -3.01 0.48 16.41
CA GLY A 18 -1.69 -0.06 16.15
C GLY A 18 -1.60 -1.59 16.10
N ASP A 19 -2.74 -2.27 16.15
CA ASP A 19 -2.79 -3.73 16.09
C ASP A 19 -2.81 -4.21 14.63
N HIS A 20 -1.71 -3.95 13.92
CA HIS A 20 -1.63 -4.18 12.48
C HIS A 20 -1.83 -5.65 12.12
N GLN A 21 -1.18 -6.54 12.84
CA GLN A 21 -1.28 -7.98 12.58
C GLN A 21 -2.72 -8.47 12.77
N ALA A 22 -3.38 -8.02 13.82
CA ALA A 22 -4.77 -8.40 14.10
C ALA A 22 -5.73 -7.85 13.05
N ALA A 23 -5.43 -6.66 12.50
CA ALA A 23 -6.27 -6.02 11.50
C ALA A 23 -6.30 -6.80 10.18
N ILE A 24 -5.25 -7.56 9.87
CA ILE A 24 -5.15 -8.31 8.61
C ILE A 24 -6.31 -9.30 8.46
N VAL A 25 -6.72 -9.96 9.53
CA VAL A 25 -7.76 -11.00 9.47
C VAL A 25 -9.11 -10.45 8.99
N PRO A 26 -9.72 -9.46 9.69
CA PRO A 26 -11.01 -8.94 9.22
C PRO A 26 -10.92 -8.22 7.88
N LEU A 27 -9.79 -7.55 7.60
CA LEU A 27 -9.64 -6.83 6.33
C LEU A 27 -9.49 -7.79 5.15
N THR A 28 -8.82 -8.93 5.35
CA THR A 28 -8.72 -9.97 4.31
C THR A 28 -10.11 -10.53 3.98
N LYS A 29 -10.92 -10.80 5.01
CA LYS A 29 -12.28 -11.28 4.80
C LYS A 29 -13.13 -10.26 4.03
N ALA A 30 -13.01 -8.98 4.41
CA ALA A 30 -13.74 -7.91 3.74
C ALA A 30 -13.32 -7.81 2.26
N ARG A 31 -12.02 -7.88 1.98
CA ARG A 31 -11.51 -7.83 0.60
C ARG A 31 -12.04 -9.00 -0.22
N ASP A 32 -12.06 -10.19 0.35
CA ASP A 32 -12.54 -11.38 -0.36
C ASP A 32 -14.02 -11.27 -0.70
N LEU A 33 -14.81 -10.61 0.14
CA LEU A 33 -16.23 -10.38 -0.10
C LEU A 33 -16.48 -9.25 -1.12
N GLU A 34 -15.65 -8.21 -1.10
CA GLU A 34 -15.76 -7.09 -2.03
C GLU A 34 -14.39 -6.71 -2.60
N PRO A 35 -13.86 -7.51 -3.56
CA PRO A 35 -12.48 -7.31 -4.03
C PRO A 35 -12.26 -6.03 -4.84
N GLU A 36 -13.33 -5.37 -5.30
CA GLU A 36 -13.22 -4.13 -6.08
C GLU A 36 -13.18 -2.88 -5.21
N LYS A 37 -13.35 -3.00 -3.90
CA LYS A 37 -13.44 -1.84 -3.02
C LYS A 37 -12.04 -1.33 -2.65
N ALA A 38 -11.66 -0.18 -3.20
CA ALA A 38 -10.34 0.40 -3.00
C ALA A 38 -10.05 0.69 -1.53
N SER A 39 -11.03 1.20 -0.78
CA SER A 39 -10.84 1.54 0.63
C SER A 39 -10.43 0.33 1.47
N ILE A 40 -11.02 -0.83 1.16
CA ILE A 40 -10.69 -2.07 1.87
C ILE A 40 -9.28 -2.53 1.53
N ARG A 41 -8.91 -2.49 0.25
CA ARG A 41 -7.57 -2.88 -0.18
C ARG A 41 -6.50 -1.95 0.36
N GLU A 42 -6.77 -0.66 0.42
CA GLU A 42 -5.85 0.31 1.02
C GLU A 42 -5.64 0.02 2.51
N ALA A 43 -6.72 -0.23 3.23
CA ALA A 43 -6.63 -0.55 4.65
C ALA A 43 -5.85 -1.84 4.88
N LEU A 44 -6.13 -2.87 4.08
CA LEU A 44 -5.40 -4.14 4.15
C LEU A 44 -3.93 -3.94 3.81
N GLY A 45 -3.65 -3.18 2.75
CA GLY A 45 -2.27 -2.86 2.37
C GLY A 45 -1.51 -2.17 3.50
N ARG A 46 -2.14 -1.22 4.17
CA ARG A 46 -1.53 -0.51 5.31
C ARG A 46 -1.25 -1.48 6.47
N ALA A 47 -2.18 -2.36 6.77
CA ALA A 47 -2.00 -3.35 7.83
C ALA A 47 -0.83 -4.29 7.50
N LEU A 48 -0.78 -4.78 6.27
CA LEU A 48 0.29 -5.65 5.82
C LEU A 48 1.64 -4.93 5.84
N PHE A 49 1.67 -3.67 5.40
CA PHE A 49 2.90 -2.87 5.39
C PHE A 49 3.47 -2.71 6.80
N HIS A 50 2.63 -2.31 7.74
CA HIS A 50 3.06 -2.10 9.12
C HIS A 50 3.40 -3.41 9.84
N ALA A 51 2.82 -4.53 9.39
CA ALA A 51 3.18 -5.86 9.88
C ALA A 51 4.42 -6.41 9.17
N GLN A 52 5.07 -5.61 8.33
CA GLN A 52 6.27 -5.97 7.57
C GLN A 52 6.03 -7.09 6.55
N ARG A 53 4.80 -7.23 6.10
CA ARG A 53 4.44 -8.16 5.03
C ARG A 53 4.37 -7.41 3.70
N TYR A 54 5.56 -7.03 3.20
CA TYR A 54 5.68 -6.12 2.07
C TYR A 54 5.20 -6.71 0.75
N GLU A 55 5.36 -8.02 0.56
CA GLU A 55 4.86 -8.70 -0.64
C GLU A 55 3.34 -8.55 -0.76
N GLY A 56 2.64 -8.85 0.33
CA GLY A 56 1.18 -8.71 0.37
C GLY A 56 0.74 -7.26 0.24
N ALA A 57 1.46 -6.34 0.91
CA ALA A 57 1.15 -4.91 0.82
C ALA A 57 1.28 -4.43 -0.63
N ALA A 58 2.35 -4.80 -1.32
CA ALA A 58 2.56 -4.43 -2.71
C ALA A 58 1.41 -4.92 -3.60
N ALA A 59 0.95 -6.15 -3.39
CA ALA A 59 -0.16 -6.72 -4.17
C ALA A 59 -1.44 -5.90 -4.00
N GLU A 60 -1.77 -5.51 -2.76
CA GLU A 60 -2.97 -4.72 -2.49
C GLU A 60 -2.88 -3.32 -3.09
N PHE A 61 -1.77 -2.62 -2.90
CA PHE A 61 -1.59 -1.29 -3.45
C PHE A 61 -1.52 -1.31 -4.98
N GLN A 62 -0.94 -2.35 -5.57
CA GLN A 62 -0.92 -2.50 -7.02
C GLN A 62 -2.34 -2.63 -7.57
N ALA A 63 -3.19 -3.41 -6.94
CA ALA A 63 -4.58 -3.56 -7.35
C ALA A 63 -5.32 -2.22 -7.31
N VAL A 64 -5.09 -1.42 -6.25
CA VAL A 64 -5.69 -0.09 -6.15
C VAL A 64 -5.19 0.82 -7.28
N ALA A 65 -3.88 0.83 -7.51
CA ALA A 65 -3.27 1.69 -8.53
C ALA A 65 -3.71 1.30 -9.95
N GLN A 66 -3.94 0.02 -10.21
CA GLN A 66 -4.43 -0.44 -11.52
C GLN A 66 -5.84 0.08 -11.80
N ASN A 67 -6.70 0.10 -10.78
CA ASN A 67 -8.07 0.59 -10.93
C ASN A 67 -8.16 2.10 -10.89
N THR A 68 -7.27 2.76 -10.14
CA THR A 68 -7.25 4.21 -10.01
C THR A 68 -5.80 4.70 -10.20
N PRO A 69 -5.36 4.87 -11.47
CA PRO A 69 -3.96 5.25 -11.75
C PRO A 69 -3.54 6.60 -11.20
N THR A 70 -4.49 7.43 -10.78
CA THR A 70 -4.21 8.74 -10.18
C THR A 70 -4.17 8.72 -8.66
N ASN A 71 -4.26 7.56 -8.04
CA ASN A 71 -4.15 7.43 -6.59
C ASN A 71 -2.68 7.48 -6.19
N ASP A 72 -2.20 8.68 -5.89
CA ASP A 72 -0.79 8.90 -5.54
C ASP A 72 -0.37 8.13 -4.29
N TYR A 73 -1.24 8.04 -3.30
CA TYR A 73 -0.94 7.32 -2.07
C TYR A 73 -0.68 5.82 -2.34
N ALA A 74 -1.54 5.20 -3.16
CA ALA A 74 -1.36 3.79 -3.50
C ALA A 74 -0.07 3.56 -4.28
N LEU A 75 0.26 4.46 -5.21
CA LEU A 75 1.52 4.38 -5.96
C LEU A 75 2.72 4.54 -5.04
N PHE A 76 2.66 5.48 -4.10
CA PHE A 76 3.74 5.69 -3.15
C PHE A 76 3.93 4.44 -2.27
N CYS A 77 2.85 3.91 -1.72
CA CYS A 77 2.92 2.73 -0.85
C CYS A 77 3.41 1.49 -1.61
N LEU A 78 3.01 1.34 -2.87
CA LEU A 78 3.51 0.29 -3.74
C LEU A 78 5.02 0.40 -3.88
N GLY A 79 5.51 1.58 -4.24
CA GLY A 79 6.94 1.82 -4.38
C GLY A 79 7.71 1.58 -3.11
N ARG A 80 7.19 2.04 -1.97
CA ARG A 80 7.83 1.81 -0.67
C ARG A 80 7.90 0.32 -0.33
N SER A 81 6.83 -0.41 -0.62
CA SER A 81 6.81 -1.86 -0.39
C SER A 81 7.89 -2.56 -1.23
N MET A 82 8.03 -2.17 -2.48
CA MET A 82 9.05 -2.72 -3.36
C MET A 82 10.47 -2.38 -2.89
N GLN A 83 10.70 -1.14 -2.41
CA GLN A 83 11.99 -0.76 -1.84
C GLN A 83 12.35 -1.66 -0.65
N LEU A 84 11.41 -1.90 0.23
CA LEU A 84 11.65 -2.71 1.42
C LEU A 84 11.82 -4.20 1.10
N LEU A 85 11.37 -4.62 -0.09
CA LEU A 85 11.64 -5.96 -0.62
C LEU A 85 13.00 -6.04 -1.35
N GLY A 86 13.71 -4.93 -1.48
CA GLY A 86 14.96 -4.87 -2.23
C GLY A 86 14.76 -4.79 -3.74
N ARG A 87 13.53 -4.58 -4.20
CA ARG A 87 13.20 -4.48 -5.63
C ARG A 87 13.29 -3.02 -6.07
N HIS A 88 14.50 -2.49 -6.05
CA HIS A 88 14.72 -1.04 -6.23
C HIS A 88 14.35 -0.56 -7.63
N ARG A 89 14.65 -1.33 -8.67
CA ARG A 89 14.29 -0.95 -10.04
C ARG A 89 12.79 -0.90 -10.24
N GLU A 90 12.08 -1.89 -9.69
CA GLU A 90 10.62 -1.94 -9.78
C GLU A 90 9.96 -0.81 -9.00
N ALA A 91 10.60 -0.31 -7.95
CA ALA A 91 10.09 0.79 -7.14
C ALA A 91 10.14 2.13 -7.87
N CYS A 92 11.03 2.30 -8.84
CA CYS A 92 11.27 3.59 -9.48
C CYS A 92 10.01 4.14 -10.18
N LYS A 93 9.31 3.32 -10.93
CA LYS A 93 8.15 3.78 -11.69
C LYS A 93 7.00 4.26 -10.81
N PRO A 94 6.51 3.48 -9.85
CA PRO A 94 5.41 3.96 -9.01
C PRO A 94 5.79 5.18 -8.19
N LEU A 95 7.03 5.28 -7.70
CA LEU A 95 7.47 6.46 -6.95
C LEU A 95 7.56 7.69 -7.84
N ALA A 96 8.03 7.55 -9.08
CA ALA A 96 8.06 8.66 -10.03
C ALA A 96 6.65 9.13 -10.38
N LEU A 97 5.71 8.21 -10.56
CA LEU A 97 4.32 8.56 -10.84
C LEU A 97 3.68 9.30 -9.66
N ALA A 98 3.94 8.84 -8.43
CA ALA A 98 3.44 9.52 -7.24
C ALA A 98 3.96 10.97 -7.18
N CYS A 99 5.24 11.17 -7.47
CA CYS A 99 5.84 12.51 -7.54
C CYS A 99 5.19 13.38 -8.60
N SER A 100 4.90 12.81 -9.77
CA SER A 100 4.27 13.54 -10.86
C SER A 100 2.86 14.01 -10.47
N LEU A 101 2.14 13.18 -9.72
CA LEU A 101 0.78 13.51 -9.27
C LEU A 101 0.78 14.53 -8.13
N ARG A 102 1.79 14.46 -7.25
CA ARG A 102 1.88 15.34 -6.08
C ARG A 102 3.31 15.88 -5.96
N PRO A 103 3.70 16.80 -6.85
CA PRO A 103 5.09 17.29 -6.86
C PRO A 103 5.48 18.09 -5.61
N GLU A 104 4.51 18.56 -4.84
CA GLU A 104 4.75 19.29 -3.60
C GLU A 104 5.16 18.36 -2.43
N ARG A 105 4.95 17.05 -2.56
CA ARG A 105 5.27 16.10 -1.47
C ARG A 105 6.78 15.81 -1.44
N GLU A 106 7.44 16.32 -0.40
CA GLU A 106 8.88 16.09 -0.22
C GLU A 106 9.21 14.64 0.10
N ASP A 107 8.34 13.97 0.84
CA ASP A 107 8.55 12.55 1.17
C ASP A 107 8.53 11.67 -0.09
N TYR A 108 7.65 11.98 -1.05
CA TYR A 108 7.61 11.24 -2.31
C TYR A 108 8.92 11.40 -3.08
N ARG A 109 9.44 12.62 -3.16
CA ARG A 109 10.71 12.90 -3.86
C ARG A 109 11.89 12.19 -3.19
N LYS A 110 11.91 12.21 -1.86
CA LYS A 110 12.97 11.57 -1.07
C LYS A 110 13.07 10.08 -1.39
N TYR A 111 11.95 9.37 -1.39
CA TYR A 111 11.97 7.93 -1.64
C TYR A 111 12.17 7.60 -3.11
N ARG A 112 11.68 8.44 -4.03
CA ARG A 112 11.98 8.30 -5.46
C ARG A 112 13.47 8.39 -5.70
N ASP A 113 14.14 9.39 -5.14
CA ASP A 113 15.57 9.59 -5.34
C ASP A 113 16.36 8.44 -4.74
N ARG A 114 15.95 7.95 -3.58
CA ARG A 114 16.56 6.77 -2.97
C ARG A 114 16.44 5.54 -3.87
N ALA A 115 15.28 5.32 -4.44
CA ALA A 115 15.06 4.19 -5.34
C ALA A 115 15.98 4.26 -6.56
N ARG A 116 16.14 5.45 -7.14
CA ARG A 116 17.03 5.66 -8.29
C ARG A 116 18.46 5.34 -7.95
N ARG A 117 18.93 5.79 -6.78
CA ARG A 117 20.31 5.51 -6.35
C ARG A 117 20.51 4.01 -6.13
N ASP A 118 19.58 3.37 -5.44
CA ASP A 118 19.72 1.96 -5.10
C ASP A 118 19.58 1.07 -6.34
N ALA A 119 18.77 1.49 -7.32
CA ALA A 119 18.61 0.76 -8.58
C ALA A 119 19.91 0.74 -9.38
N THR A 120 20.72 1.81 -9.30
CA THR A 120 21.99 1.87 -10.03
C THR A 120 23.12 1.09 -9.34
N ARG A 121 22.95 0.75 -8.06
CA ARG A 121 23.94 0.01 -7.28
C ARG A 121 23.80 -1.51 -7.37
N SER A 122 22.64 -1.95 -7.80
CA SER A 122 22.35 -3.39 -7.82
C SER A 122 22.69 -4.07 -9.13
#